data_03a00f371cfd409c01be0c86348441d3
#
_entry.id   03a00f371cfd409c01be0c86348441d3
#
_cell.length_a   1.000
_cell.length_b   1.000
_cell.length_c   1.000
_cell.angle_alpha   90.00
_cell.angle_beta   90.00
_cell.angle_gamma   90.00
#
_symmetry.space_group_name_H-M   'P 1'
#
loop_
_entity.id
_entity.type
_entity.pdbx_description
1 polymer ?
#
loop_
_entity_poly.entity_id
_entity_poly.type
_entity_poly.pdbx_seq_one_letter_code
_entity_poly.pdbx_strand_id
1 'polypeptide(L)'
;MTDITVPELGESIIEGTLTTWLVKEGSSFQAGDNLAEIETEKITIEIPAQSAGTISKILIFEGSSVKVGEIIAQFSEVGDATPSSQSKSDKEKVPSPSSKEAEVPKVEKSLDNQPKSSEPAISNYDEPTNNESEKSVPMSKLRQTIARRLKDAQNTAAILTTFNEVDMTAIMALRKKQQTAFQKKHGVKLGIMSFFVKACVQVLKELPEINSEIFEDKIIYKNYFDIGVAIGSEKGLVVPIIRNAEKLSNAEIEKEIINLATKANSNKLAMKDLSGGTFSITNGGVYGSMMSTPIINPPQSAILGMHSIIERPIAFKNKVVIRPMMYTALSYDHRLIDGKQAVTFLVRLKEILEDPKVD
;
A
#
# COMPACT_ATOMS: atom_id res chain seq x y z
N MET A 1 -38.95 -2.79 -17.99
CA MET A 1 -37.77 -3.24 -17.23
C MET A 1 -36.95 -2.02 -17.01
N THR A 2 -36.56 -1.76 -15.78
CA THR A 2 -35.78 -0.58 -15.37
C THR A 2 -34.37 -1.07 -15.03
N ASP A 3 -33.36 -0.30 -15.43
CA ASP A 3 -31.97 -0.68 -15.25
C ASP A 3 -31.44 -0.18 -13.88
N ILE A 4 -30.65 -1.02 -13.19
CA ILE A 4 -29.87 -0.63 -12.02
C ILE A 4 -28.50 -0.26 -12.50
N THR A 5 -28.11 1.01 -12.29
CA THR A 5 -26.82 1.56 -12.71
C THR A 5 -25.92 1.87 -11.50
N VAL A 6 -24.63 1.82 -11.71
CA VAL A 6 -23.64 2.21 -10.70
C VAL A 6 -23.75 3.74 -10.46
N PRO A 7 -24.02 4.19 -9.22
CA PRO A 7 -24.08 5.61 -8.90
C PRO A 7 -22.68 6.28 -8.97
N GLU A 8 -22.65 7.60 -8.84
CA GLU A 8 -21.37 8.32 -8.69
C GLU A 8 -20.63 7.85 -7.44
N LEU A 9 -19.42 7.34 -7.64
CA LEU A 9 -18.61 6.74 -6.57
C LEU A 9 -17.78 7.76 -5.78
N GLY A 10 -18.02 9.09 -6.01
CA GLY A 10 -17.33 10.23 -5.39
C GLY A 10 -16.40 10.96 -6.35
N GLU A 11 -15.94 12.16 -5.93
CA GLU A 11 -15.02 12.99 -6.75
C GLU A 11 -13.74 12.22 -7.08
N SER A 12 -13.48 12.02 -8.37
CA SER A 12 -12.30 11.33 -8.93
C SER A 12 -12.29 9.79 -8.93
N ILE A 13 -13.40 9.10 -8.63
CA ILE A 13 -13.48 7.64 -8.73
C ILE A 13 -14.29 7.26 -9.97
N ILE A 14 -13.63 6.64 -10.95
CA ILE A 14 -14.22 6.30 -12.25
C ILE A 14 -14.69 4.86 -12.31
N GLU A 15 -14.10 3.96 -11.48
CA GLU A 15 -14.39 2.54 -11.43
C GLU A 15 -14.35 1.96 -10.02
N GLY A 16 -15.09 0.87 -9.79
CA GLY A 16 -15.08 0.08 -8.56
C GLY A 16 -15.20 -1.41 -8.87
N THR A 17 -15.24 -2.24 -7.84
CA THR A 17 -15.48 -3.68 -7.98
C THR A 17 -16.74 -4.02 -7.23
N LEU A 18 -17.67 -4.68 -7.90
CA LEU A 18 -18.87 -5.26 -7.28
C LEU A 18 -18.45 -6.41 -6.36
N THR A 19 -18.53 -6.22 -5.04
CA THR A 19 -18.05 -7.21 -4.07
C THR A 19 -19.11 -8.24 -3.74
N THR A 20 -20.33 -7.79 -3.48
CA THR A 20 -21.41 -8.68 -3.02
C THR A 20 -22.75 -8.21 -3.54
N TRP A 21 -23.58 -9.15 -3.99
CA TRP A 21 -25.00 -8.94 -4.18
C TRP A 21 -25.78 -9.28 -2.90
N LEU A 22 -26.51 -8.31 -2.36
CA LEU A 22 -27.39 -8.52 -1.20
C LEU A 22 -28.76 -9.12 -1.57
N VAL A 23 -29.08 -9.13 -2.86
CA VAL A 23 -30.30 -9.67 -3.45
C VAL A 23 -29.96 -10.69 -4.55
N LYS A 24 -30.90 -11.62 -4.82
CA LYS A 24 -30.76 -12.63 -5.87
C LYS A 24 -31.77 -12.40 -7.00
N GLU A 25 -31.54 -12.97 -8.18
CA GLU A 25 -32.55 -12.97 -9.25
C GLU A 25 -33.85 -13.53 -8.74
N GLY A 26 -34.96 -12.84 -9.02
CA GLY A 26 -36.28 -13.15 -8.52
C GLY A 26 -36.60 -12.61 -7.11
N SER A 27 -35.69 -12.00 -6.41
CA SER A 27 -35.95 -11.37 -5.10
C SER A 27 -36.66 -10.04 -5.26
N SER A 28 -37.68 -9.80 -4.41
CA SER A 28 -38.35 -8.49 -4.31
C SER A 28 -37.64 -7.62 -3.28
N PHE A 29 -37.60 -6.30 -3.53
CA PHE A 29 -36.97 -5.30 -2.69
C PHE A 29 -37.81 -4.02 -2.65
N GLN A 30 -37.60 -3.17 -1.65
CA GLN A 30 -38.27 -1.88 -1.51
C GLN A 30 -37.34 -0.72 -1.90
N ALA A 31 -37.90 0.45 -2.16
CA ALA A 31 -37.11 1.65 -2.37
C ALA A 31 -36.28 1.96 -1.11
N GLY A 32 -34.98 2.14 -1.30
CA GLY A 32 -34.01 2.36 -0.24
C GLY A 32 -33.30 1.11 0.29
N ASP A 33 -33.72 -0.10 -0.12
CA ASP A 33 -33.00 -1.33 0.22
C ASP A 33 -31.65 -1.37 -0.50
N ASN A 34 -30.60 -1.82 0.18
CA ASN A 34 -29.29 -1.99 -0.42
C ASN A 34 -29.28 -3.27 -1.28
N LEU A 35 -28.97 -3.11 -2.56
CA LEU A 35 -29.00 -4.20 -3.55
C LEU A 35 -27.64 -4.86 -3.72
N ALA A 36 -26.57 -4.08 -3.69
CA ALA A 36 -25.22 -4.56 -3.88
C ALA A 36 -24.19 -3.63 -3.21
N GLU A 37 -22.98 -4.14 -3.02
CA GLU A 37 -21.84 -3.40 -2.49
C GLU A 37 -20.77 -3.28 -3.57
N ILE A 38 -20.24 -2.05 -3.75
CA ILE A 38 -19.10 -1.76 -4.62
C ILE A 38 -17.93 -1.32 -3.76
N GLU A 39 -16.81 -2.02 -3.85
CA GLU A 39 -15.55 -1.63 -3.26
C GLU A 39 -14.74 -0.76 -4.25
N THR A 40 -14.34 0.41 -3.80
CA THR A 40 -13.44 1.30 -4.53
C THR A 40 -12.04 1.27 -3.90
N GLU A 41 -11.08 1.95 -4.48
CA GLU A 41 -9.72 2.06 -3.90
C GLU A 41 -9.72 2.67 -2.48
N LYS A 42 -10.77 3.42 -2.11
CA LYS A 42 -10.81 4.19 -0.87
C LYS A 42 -11.91 3.77 0.11
N ILE A 43 -13.06 3.38 -0.39
CA ILE A 43 -14.27 3.10 0.42
C ILE A 43 -15.14 2.02 -0.23
N THR A 44 -15.97 1.38 0.57
CA THR A 44 -17.08 0.53 0.09
C THR A 44 -18.33 1.38 0.02
N ILE A 45 -19.06 1.31 -1.10
CA ILE A 45 -20.31 2.05 -1.37
C ILE A 45 -21.43 1.04 -1.58
N GLU A 46 -22.54 1.26 -0.89
CA GLU A 46 -23.77 0.50 -1.06
C GLU A 46 -24.60 1.09 -2.19
N ILE A 47 -25.25 0.24 -2.99
CA ILE A 47 -26.16 0.66 -4.06
C ILE A 47 -27.59 0.54 -3.56
N PRO A 48 -28.27 1.65 -3.19
CA PRO A 48 -29.65 1.61 -2.77
C PRO A 48 -30.59 1.52 -3.98
N ALA A 49 -31.69 0.80 -3.80
CA ALA A 49 -32.79 0.75 -4.78
C ALA A 49 -33.50 2.10 -4.89
N GLN A 50 -33.68 2.61 -6.09
CA GLN A 50 -34.39 3.87 -6.35
C GLN A 50 -35.93 3.72 -6.27
N SER A 51 -36.45 2.53 -6.57
CA SER A 51 -37.88 2.19 -6.49
C SER A 51 -38.06 0.73 -6.07
N ALA A 52 -39.27 0.36 -5.63
CA ALA A 52 -39.58 -1.02 -5.29
C ALA A 52 -39.74 -1.89 -6.54
N GLY A 53 -39.24 -3.12 -6.49
CA GLY A 53 -39.27 -3.99 -7.63
C GLY A 53 -38.84 -5.42 -7.34
N THR A 54 -38.71 -6.22 -8.41
CA THR A 54 -38.17 -7.58 -8.36
C THR A 54 -37.02 -7.69 -9.36
N ILE A 55 -35.88 -8.21 -8.94
CA ILE A 55 -34.71 -8.41 -9.80
C ILE A 55 -35.08 -9.40 -10.90
N SER A 56 -35.06 -8.96 -12.15
CA SER A 56 -35.35 -9.77 -13.32
C SER A 56 -34.11 -10.51 -13.80
N LYS A 57 -32.96 -9.83 -13.81
CA LYS A 57 -31.69 -10.42 -14.28
C LYS A 57 -30.49 -9.64 -13.72
N ILE A 58 -29.50 -10.37 -13.24
CA ILE A 58 -28.18 -9.86 -12.88
C ILE A 58 -27.28 -9.95 -14.12
N LEU A 59 -26.70 -8.82 -14.53
CA LEU A 59 -25.85 -8.72 -15.72
C LEU A 59 -24.36 -8.80 -15.38
N ILE A 60 -23.98 -8.34 -14.20
CA ILE A 60 -22.58 -8.31 -13.73
C ILE A 60 -22.47 -9.12 -12.44
N PHE A 61 -21.53 -10.07 -12.42
CA PHE A 61 -21.32 -10.96 -11.28
C PHE A 61 -20.36 -10.36 -10.25
N GLU A 62 -20.42 -10.88 -9.03
CA GLU A 62 -19.50 -10.54 -7.94
C GLU A 62 -18.04 -10.72 -8.38
N GLY A 63 -17.18 -9.78 -7.95
CA GLY A 63 -15.76 -9.74 -8.31
C GLY A 63 -15.44 -9.02 -9.62
N SER A 64 -16.45 -8.57 -10.39
CA SER A 64 -16.24 -7.85 -11.65
C SER A 64 -15.97 -6.36 -11.41
N SER A 65 -15.12 -5.74 -12.24
CA SER A 65 -14.92 -4.30 -12.25
C SER A 65 -16.10 -3.62 -12.96
N VAL A 66 -16.62 -2.54 -12.38
CA VAL A 66 -17.75 -1.76 -12.89
C VAL A 66 -17.42 -0.28 -12.93
N LYS A 67 -17.93 0.43 -13.94
CA LYS A 67 -17.73 1.89 -14.11
C LYS A 67 -18.97 2.66 -13.67
N VAL A 68 -18.78 3.92 -13.30
CA VAL A 68 -19.88 4.84 -13.02
C VAL A 68 -20.82 4.90 -14.22
N GLY A 69 -22.15 4.72 -13.97
CA GLY A 69 -23.17 4.69 -14.98
C GLY A 69 -23.35 3.33 -15.70
N GLU A 70 -22.55 2.32 -15.40
CA GLU A 70 -22.69 0.98 -16.00
C GLU A 70 -23.91 0.24 -15.44
N ILE A 71 -24.63 -0.47 -16.31
CA ILE A 71 -25.82 -1.25 -15.94
C ILE A 71 -25.38 -2.58 -15.35
N ILE A 72 -25.73 -2.82 -14.08
CA ILE A 72 -25.33 -4.02 -13.34
C ILE A 72 -26.44 -5.07 -13.23
N ALA A 73 -27.69 -4.66 -13.25
CA ALA A 73 -28.86 -5.56 -13.24
C ALA A 73 -30.09 -4.89 -13.83
N GLN A 74 -31.13 -5.68 -14.08
CA GLN A 74 -32.45 -5.21 -14.53
C GLN A 74 -33.53 -5.68 -13.56
N PHE A 75 -34.53 -4.83 -13.31
CA PHE A 75 -35.66 -5.15 -12.46
C PHE A 75 -37.00 -4.75 -13.08
N SER A 76 -38.07 -5.38 -12.60
CA SER A 76 -39.46 -5.04 -12.94
C SER A 76 -40.05 -4.26 -11.78
N GLU A 77 -40.60 -3.08 -12.02
CA GLU A 77 -41.35 -2.34 -11.01
C GLU A 77 -42.63 -3.07 -10.65
N VAL A 78 -43.02 -3.05 -9.37
CA VAL A 78 -44.28 -3.62 -8.89
C VAL A 78 -45.40 -2.63 -9.21
N GLY A 79 -45.98 -2.80 -10.38
CA GLY A 79 -47.22 -2.16 -10.78
C GLY A 79 -48.22 -3.25 -11.17
N ASP A 80 -49.22 -3.50 -10.31
CA ASP A 80 -50.43 -4.36 -10.45
C ASP A 80 -50.27 -5.77 -11.01
N ALA A 81 -50.58 -6.72 -10.13
CA ALA A 81 -50.70 -8.13 -10.40
C ALA A 81 -51.88 -8.49 -11.27
N THR A 82 -51.70 -9.33 -12.26
CA THR A 82 -52.57 -10.54 -12.44
C THR A 82 -51.84 -11.62 -13.26
N PRO A 83 -51.97 -12.91 -12.95
CA PRO A 83 -51.22 -13.98 -13.58
C PRO A 83 -51.98 -14.57 -14.76
N SER A 84 -51.32 -14.79 -15.87
CA SER A 84 -51.81 -15.74 -16.88
C SER A 84 -50.69 -16.21 -17.81
N SER A 85 -50.32 -17.46 -17.60
CA SER A 85 -50.12 -18.57 -18.53
C SER A 85 -49.78 -18.32 -20.01
N GLN A 86 -48.70 -19.00 -20.38
CA GLN A 86 -48.51 -19.84 -21.58
C GLN A 86 -48.67 -19.27 -22.99
N SER A 87 -47.63 -19.44 -23.75
CA SER A 87 -47.50 -20.25 -24.97
C SER A 87 -47.07 -19.53 -26.25
N LYS A 88 -45.97 -20.05 -26.72
CA LYS A 88 -45.61 -20.45 -28.10
C LYS A 88 -45.68 -19.46 -29.26
N SER A 89 -44.53 -19.47 -29.92
CA SER A 89 -44.30 -19.67 -31.37
C SER A 89 -44.40 -18.47 -32.31
N ASP A 90 -43.40 -18.31 -33.01
CA ASP A 90 -43.05 -18.50 -34.44
C ASP A 90 -42.69 -17.23 -35.21
N LYS A 91 -41.48 -17.31 -35.75
CA LYS A 91 -41.04 -16.97 -37.12
C LYS A 91 -41.48 -15.61 -37.77
N GLU A 92 -40.67 -14.81 -38.33
CA GLU A 92 -40.05 -14.90 -39.64
C GLU A 92 -39.50 -13.54 -40.13
N LYS A 93 -38.33 -13.63 -40.73
CA LYS A 93 -37.81 -12.92 -41.92
C LYS A 93 -37.68 -11.38 -42.01
N VAL A 94 -36.39 -11.05 -42.15
CA VAL A 94 -35.65 -10.13 -43.06
C VAL A 94 -36.42 -9.67 -44.32
N PRO A 95 -36.18 -8.43 -44.92
CA PRO A 95 -34.89 -8.14 -45.59
C PRO A 95 -34.41 -6.68 -45.55
N SER A 96 -33.12 -6.55 -45.79
CA SER A 96 -32.45 -5.36 -46.37
C SER A 96 -32.97 -5.00 -47.78
N PRO A 97 -32.72 -3.78 -48.29
CA PRO A 97 -31.51 -3.60 -49.12
C PRO A 97 -30.85 -2.21 -49.13
N SER A 98 -29.50 -2.20 -49.31
CA SER A 98 -28.75 -1.65 -50.45
C SER A 98 -28.92 -0.15 -50.76
N SER A 99 -27.94 0.65 -51.05
CA SER A 99 -26.67 0.65 -51.75
C SER A 99 -26.13 2.10 -51.89
N LYS A 100 -24.91 2.38 -51.99
CA LYS A 100 -23.92 2.69 -53.05
C LYS A 100 -22.93 3.74 -52.55
N GLU A 101 -21.68 3.40 -52.48
CA GLU A 101 -20.55 3.75 -53.34
C GLU A 101 -20.29 5.22 -53.68
N ALA A 102 -19.13 5.71 -53.29
CA ALA A 102 -18.26 6.53 -54.14
C ALA A 102 -16.83 6.58 -53.61
N GLU A 103 -15.90 6.39 -54.51
CA GLU A 103 -14.45 6.17 -54.47
C GLU A 103 -13.61 7.42 -54.12
N VAL A 104 -12.49 7.15 -53.43
CA VAL A 104 -11.03 7.47 -53.51
C VAL A 104 -10.58 8.84 -54.09
N PRO A 105 -9.45 9.50 -53.66
CA PRO A 105 -8.13 8.90 -53.82
C PRO A 105 -7.10 9.14 -52.71
N LYS A 106 -6.09 8.23 -52.75
CA LYS A 106 -4.80 8.22 -52.08
C LYS A 106 -4.01 9.52 -52.10
N VAL A 107 -3.34 9.84 -50.97
CA VAL A 107 -1.99 10.42 -50.99
C VAL A 107 -1.16 9.76 -49.90
N GLU A 108 -0.09 9.11 -50.32
CA GLU A 108 1.01 8.63 -49.50
C GLU A 108 1.84 9.79 -48.92
N LYS A 109 2.28 9.65 -47.66
CA LYS A 109 3.66 9.95 -47.18
C LYS A 109 3.77 9.58 -45.73
N SER A 110 4.38 8.50 -45.41
CA SER A 110 5.76 8.23 -44.96
C SER A 110 6.09 8.73 -43.55
N LEU A 111 6.46 7.75 -42.71
CA LEU A 111 7.44 7.76 -41.62
C LEU A 111 7.09 8.56 -40.35
N ASP A 112 6.58 7.82 -39.36
CA ASP A 112 7.14 8.00 -38.01
C ASP A 112 7.24 6.64 -37.32
N ASN A 113 8.47 6.15 -37.20
CA ASN A 113 8.85 4.97 -36.45
C ASN A 113 8.92 5.35 -34.96
N GLN A 114 7.81 5.21 -34.23
CA GLN A 114 7.90 5.06 -32.79
C GLN A 114 8.18 3.59 -32.47
N PRO A 115 9.20 3.27 -31.69
CA PRO A 115 9.40 1.90 -31.24
C PRO A 115 8.25 1.53 -30.29
N LYS A 116 7.39 0.61 -30.72
CA LYS A 116 6.51 -0.12 -29.82
C LYS A 116 7.39 -0.73 -28.74
N SER A 117 7.22 -0.31 -27.50
CA SER A 117 7.76 -1.02 -26.35
C SER A 117 7.23 -2.45 -26.41
N SER A 118 8.08 -3.38 -26.78
CA SER A 118 7.81 -4.80 -26.64
C SER A 118 7.70 -5.07 -25.13
N GLU A 119 6.48 -5.19 -24.63
CA GLU A 119 6.27 -5.91 -23.37
C GLU A 119 6.95 -7.27 -23.51
N PRO A 120 7.78 -7.69 -22.54
CA PRO A 120 8.35 -9.03 -22.57
C PRO A 120 7.16 -10.01 -22.60
N ALA A 121 7.14 -10.85 -23.64
CA ALA A 121 6.20 -11.94 -23.75
C ALA A 121 6.29 -12.76 -22.44
N ILE A 122 5.29 -12.57 -21.57
CA ILE A 122 5.07 -13.46 -20.43
C ILE A 122 4.83 -14.81 -21.06
N SER A 123 5.75 -15.76 -20.83
CA SER A 123 5.61 -17.14 -21.23
C SER A 123 4.20 -17.63 -20.91
N ASN A 124 3.60 -18.37 -21.85
CA ASN A 124 2.35 -19.07 -21.68
C ASN A 124 2.44 -19.98 -20.44
N TYR A 125 2.14 -19.42 -19.26
CA TYR A 125 1.74 -20.25 -18.13
C TYR A 125 0.28 -20.61 -18.42
N ASP A 126 0.03 -21.88 -18.71
CA ASP A 126 -1.32 -22.41 -18.71
C ASP A 126 -1.97 -22.04 -17.38
N GLU A 127 -3.21 -21.54 -17.42
CA GLU A 127 -3.94 -21.27 -16.17
C GLU A 127 -3.91 -22.55 -15.32
N PRO A 128 -3.51 -22.46 -14.03
CA PRO A 128 -3.44 -23.63 -13.17
C PRO A 128 -4.83 -24.27 -13.11
N THR A 129 -4.96 -25.45 -13.68
CA THR A 129 -6.19 -26.25 -13.58
C THR A 129 -6.36 -26.63 -12.10
N ASN A 130 -7.54 -26.33 -11.53
CA ASN A 130 -7.88 -26.79 -10.20
C ASN A 130 -7.90 -28.32 -10.19
N ASN A 131 -6.79 -28.93 -9.83
CA ASN A 131 -6.67 -30.35 -9.57
C ASN A 131 -6.43 -30.57 -8.06
N GLU A 132 -6.49 -31.80 -7.59
CA GLU A 132 -6.36 -32.13 -6.16
C GLU A 132 -5.01 -31.64 -5.54
N SER A 133 -3.98 -31.41 -6.36
CA SER A 133 -2.65 -30.96 -5.94
C SER A 133 -2.44 -29.44 -5.96
N GLU A 134 -3.32 -28.67 -6.64
CA GLU A 134 -3.18 -27.22 -6.81
C GLU A 134 -4.51 -26.51 -6.49
N LYS A 135 -4.45 -25.48 -5.67
CA LYS A 135 -5.59 -24.64 -5.33
C LYS A 135 -5.35 -23.21 -5.83
N SER A 136 -6.06 -22.82 -6.87
CA SER A 136 -6.08 -21.44 -7.33
C SER A 136 -7.03 -20.61 -6.44
N VAL A 137 -6.52 -19.49 -5.91
CA VAL A 137 -7.29 -18.55 -5.09
C VAL A 137 -7.04 -17.15 -5.61
N PRO A 138 -8.05 -16.37 -5.99
CA PRO A 138 -7.86 -15.00 -6.45
C PRO A 138 -7.26 -14.13 -5.36
N MET A 139 -6.35 -13.21 -5.74
CA MET A 139 -5.77 -12.24 -4.84
C MET A 139 -6.84 -11.22 -4.42
N SER A 140 -6.90 -10.90 -3.13
CA SER A 140 -7.73 -9.80 -2.64
C SER A 140 -7.31 -8.47 -3.28
N LYS A 141 -8.22 -7.51 -3.43
CA LYS A 141 -7.94 -6.17 -4.00
C LYS A 141 -6.81 -5.46 -3.25
N LEU A 142 -6.81 -5.53 -1.92
CA LEU A 142 -5.72 -5.00 -1.11
C LEU A 142 -4.37 -5.62 -1.50
N ARG A 143 -4.31 -6.95 -1.66
CA ARG A 143 -3.09 -7.65 -2.08
C ARG A 143 -2.64 -7.23 -3.48
N GLN A 144 -3.57 -7.09 -4.42
CA GLN A 144 -3.28 -6.60 -5.78
C GLN A 144 -2.70 -5.18 -5.75
N THR A 145 -3.29 -4.27 -4.96
CA THR A 145 -2.81 -2.89 -4.81
C THR A 145 -1.41 -2.85 -4.19
N ILE A 146 -1.17 -3.65 -3.14
CA ILE A 146 0.16 -3.76 -2.52
C ILE A 146 1.19 -4.28 -3.54
N ALA A 147 0.87 -5.36 -4.28
CA ALA A 147 1.76 -5.95 -5.27
C ALA A 147 2.14 -4.93 -6.36
N ARG A 148 1.15 -4.19 -6.89
CA ARG A 148 1.38 -3.12 -7.87
C ARG A 148 2.29 -2.03 -7.31
N ARG A 149 1.99 -1.47 -6.14
CA ARG A 149 2.81 -0.42 -5.51
C ARG A 149 4.26 -0.85 -5.25
N LEU A 150 4.46 -2.08 -4.77
CA LEU A 150 5.80 -2.62 -4.55
C LEU A 150 6.56 -2.78 -5.87
N LYS A 151 5.89 -3.26 -6.92
CA LYS A 151 6.51 -3.42 -8.23
C LYS A 151 6.82 -2.07 -8.88
N ASP A 152 5.93 -1.09 -8.75
CA ASP A 152 6.13 0.28 -9.23
C ASP A 152 7.33 0.93 -8.54
N ALA A 153 7.48 0.76 -7.21
CA ALA A 153 8.64 1.25 -6.47
C ALA A 153 9.95 0.68 -7.02
N GLN A 154 10.02 -0.63 -7.27
CA GLN A 154 11.21 -1.29 -7.84
C GLN A 154 11.49 -0.90 -9.30
N ASN A 155 10.46 -0.68 -10.10
CA ASN A 155 10.60 -0.32 -11.52
C ASN A 155 11.00 1.16 -11.68
N THR A 156 10.56 2.04 -10.77
CA THR A 156 10.78 3.49 -10.86
C THR A 156 12.12 3.91 -10.28
N ALA A 157 12.53 3.31 -9.16
CA ALA A 157 13.73 3.69 -8.43
C ALA A 157 14.91 2.77 -8.75
N ALA A 158 16.12 3.33 -8.81
CA ALA A 158 17.36 2.57 -8.84
C ALA A 158 17.76 2.18 -7.40
N ILE A 159 17.07 1.18 -6.84
CA ILE A 159 17.25 0.82 -5.42
C ILE A 159 18.59 0.13 -5.20
N LEU A 160 19.41 0.72 -4.32
CA LEU A 160 20.63 0.13 -3.78
C LEU A 160 20.51 0.04 -2.27
N THR A 161 21.20 -0.93 -1.65
CA THR A 161 21.22 -1.08 -0.20
C THR A 161 22.66 -1.13 0.29
N THR A 162 22.97 -0.36 1.33
CA THR A 162 24.23 -0.45 2.07
C THR A 162 23.96 -0.85 3.51
N PHE A 163 24.94 -1.46 4.16
CA PHE A 163 24.80 -2.03 5.50
C PHE A 163 25.87 -1.50 6.44
N ASN A 164 25.52 -1.45 7.71
CA ASN A 164 26.47 -1.22 8.82
C ASN A 164 26.03 -2.03 10.03
N GLU A 165 26.90 -2.17 11.00
CA GLU A 165 26.58 -2.81 12.28
C GLU A 165 26.70 -1.81 13.43
N VAL A 166 25.80 -1.92 14.41
CA VAL A 166 25.70 -1.04 15.58
C VAL A 166 25.87 -1.88 16.84
N ASP A 167 26.76 -1.45 17.73
CA ASP A 167 26.88 -1.98 19.08
C ASP A 167 25.75 -1.45 19.97
N MET A 168 24.79 -2.30 20.30
CA MET A 168 23.60 -1.94 21.07
C MET A 168 23.83 -1.88 22.58
N THR A 169 25.07 -2.10 23.05
CA THR A 169 25.41 -2.18 24.50
C THR A 169 24.96 -0.93 25.23
N ALA A 170 25.26 0.27 24.71
CA ALA A 170 24.93 1.53 25.37
C ALA A 170 23.41 1.73 25.48
N ILE A 171 22.66 1.51 24.39
CA ILE A 171 21.20 1.61 24.39
C ILE A 171 20.58 0.59 25.38
N MET A 172 21.04 -0.65 25.35
CA MET A 172 20.54 -1.70 26.25
C MET A 172 20.81 -1.37 27.73
N ALA A 173 22.01 -0.90 28.05
CA ALA A 173 22.38 -0.47 29.40
C ALA A 173 21.55 0.75 29.86
N LEU A 174 21.37 1.75 28.99
CA LEU A 174 20.58 2.95 29.28
C LEU A 174 19.12 2.59 29.54
N ARG A 175 18.51 1.77 28.69
CA ARG A 175 17.15 1.25 28.89
C ARG A 175 17.02 0.49 30.20
N LYS A 176 17.94 -0.43 30.49
CA LYS A 176 17.91 -1.20 31.75
C LYS A 176 17.95 -0.26 32.97
N LYS A 177 18.78 0.78 32.93
CA LYS A 177 18.93 1.75 34.02
C LYS A 177 17.70 2.65 34.19
N GLN A 178 17.07 3.08 33.11
CA GLN A 178 16.02 4.12 33.16
C GLN A 178 14.60 3.57 33.03
N GLN A 179 14.40 2.32 32.58
CA GLN A 179 13.10 1.75 32.24
C GLN A 179 12.03 1.96 33.31
N THR A 180 12.33 1.67 34.58
CA THR A 180 11.35 1.77 35.67
C THR A 180 10.94 3.21 35.94
N ALA A 181 11.90 4.14 36.02
CA ALA A 181 11.64 5.55 36.23
C ALA A 181 10.90 6.17 35.04
N PHE A 182 11.32 5.83 33.83
CA PHE A 182 10.69 6.30 32.58
C PHE A 182 9.23 5.84 32.49
N GLN A 183 8.96 4.56 32.73
CA GLN A 183 7.59 4.02 32.71
C GLN A 183 6.70 4.65 33.78
N LYS A 184 7.25 4.88 35.00
CA LYS A 184 6.51 5.57 36.07
C LYS A 184 6.19 7.03 35.71
N LYS A 185 7.13 7.74 35.07
CA LYS A 185 6.97 9.15 34.70
C LYS A 185 6.07 9.36 33.49
N HIS A 186 6.19 8.49 32.46
CA HIS A 186 5.57 8.73 31.15
C HIS A 186 4.43 7.77 30.80
N GLY A 187 4.21 6.70 31.58
CA GLY A 187 3.17 5.69 31.37
C GLY A 187 3.45 4.71 30.24
N VAL A 188 4.61 4.80 29.59
CA VAL A 188 5.03 3.92 28.49
C VAL A 188 6.42 3.36 28.74
N LYS A 189 6.72 2.21 28.13
CA LYS A 189 8.07 1.63 28.17
C LYS A 189 9.00 2.40 27.25
N LEU A 190 10.27 2.54 27.65
CA LEU A 190 11.33 3.07 26.79
C LEU A 190 11.69 1.98 25.76
N GLY A 191 11.19 2.09 24.56
CA GLY A 191 11.46 1.19 23.42
C GLY A 191 12.81 1.51 22.75
N ILE A 192 13.18 0.71 21.76
CA ILE A 192 14.36 0.95 20.94
C ILE A 192 14.03 1.91 19.81
N MET A 193 12.78 1.91 19.34
CA MET A 193 12.36 2.67 18.16
C MET A 193 12.54 4.18 18.34
N SER A 194 12.26 4.73 19.51
CA SER A 194 12.44 6.17 19.76
C SER A 194 13.89 6.62 19.62
N PHE A 195 14.87 5.79 19.98
CA PHE A 195 16.29 6.08 19.75
C PHE A 195 16.59 6.15 18.25
N PHE A 196 16.09 5.18 17.48
CA PHE A 196 16.31 5.14 16.04
C PHE A 196 15.61 6.31 15.33
N VAL A 197 14.37 6.63 15.69
CA VAL A 197 13.65 7.77 15.12
C VAL A 197 14.42 9.07 15.38
N LYS A 198 14.86 9.32 16.62
CA LYS A 198 15.63 10.53 16.96
C LYS A 198 16.99 10.59 16.26
N ALA A 199 17.70 9.47 16.22
CA ALA A 199 18.99 9.39 15.52
C ALA A 199 18.80 9.63 14.01
N CYS A 200 17.79 9.02 13.37
CA CYS A 200 17.47 9.29 11.97
C CYS A 200 17.17 10.76 11.72
N VAL A 201 16.31 11.38 12.53
CA VAL A 201 15.98 12.81 12.41
C VAL A 201 17.24 13.68 12.51
N GLN A 202 18.14 13.36 13.43
CA GLN A 202 19.39 14.12 13.56
C GLN A 202 20.26 13.98 12.31
N VAL A 203 20.43 12.75 11.78
CA VAL A 203 21.25 12.53 10.59
C VAL A 203 20.59 13.10 9.33
N LEU A 204 19.26 13.04 9.21
CA LEU A 204 18.52 13.65 8.10
C LEU A 204 18.66 15.19 8.06
N LYS A 205 18.87 15.85 9.22
CA LYS A 205 19.22 17.28 9.27
C LYS A 205 20.64 17.57 8.76
N GLU A 206 21.57 16.63 8.99
CA GLU A 206 22.95 16.74 8.52
C GLU A 206 23.10 16.40 7.02
N LEU A 207 22.22 15.52 6.50
CA LEU A 207 22.21 15.01 5.12
C LEU A 207 20.84 15.20 4.49
N PRO A 208 20.47 16.43 4.10
CA PRO A 208 19.11 16.75 3.60
C PRO A 208 18.75 16.05 2.30
N GLU A 209 19.74 15.57 1.53
CA GLU A 209 19.51 14.80 0.29
C GLU A 209 18.72 13.52 0.57
N ILE A 210 18.93 12.91 1.76
CA ILE A 210 18.22 11.67 2.14
C ILE A 210 16.78 11.95 2.56
N ASN A 211 16.48 13.21 2.95
CA ASN A 211 15.12 13.67 3.29
C ASN A 211 14.49 14.44 2.13
N SER A 212 14.61 13.92 0.92
CA SER A 212 14.10 14.55 -0.30
C SER A 212 13.38 13.55 -1.19
N GLU A 213 12.72 14.02 -2.23
CA GLU A 213 12.04 13.20 -3.22
C GLU A 213 12.26 13.75 -4.63
N ILE A 214 12.12 12.88 -5.63
CA ILE A 214 12.13 13.26 -7.05
C ILE A 214 10.67 13.54 -7.46
N PHE A 215 10.44 14.72 -7.99
CA PHE A 215 9.17 15.09 -8.62
C PHE A 215 9.46 15.61 -10.03
N GLU A 216 9.07 14.86 -11.04
CA GLU A 216 9.42 15.11 -12.44
C GLU A 216 10.96 15.22 -12.61
N ASP A 217 11.46 16.37 -13.01
CA ASP A 217 12.87 16.72 -13.19
C ASP A 217 13.48 17.48 -12.01
N LYS A 218 12.77 17.56 -10.87
CA LYS A 218 13.14 18.36 -9.70
C LYS A 218 13.39 17.49 -8.48
N ILE A 219 14.31 17.95 -7.63
CA ILE A 219 14.51 17.41 -6.29
C ILE A 219 13.80 18.32 -5.30
N ILE A 220 12.89 17.73 -4.51
CA ILE A 220 12.15 18.43 -3.46
C ILE A 220 12.75 18.10 -2.10
N TYR A 221 13.47 19.02 -1.51
CA TYR A 221 14.00 18.88 -0.15
C TYR A 221 12.93 19.18 0.89
N LYS A 222 12.78 18.28 1.87
CA LYS A 222 11.79 18.41 2.94
C LYS A 222 12.48 19.00 4.18
N ASN A 223 11.99 20.15 4.67
CA ASN A 223 12.50 20.81 5.89
C ASN A 223 11.68 20.41 7.14
N TYR A 224 11.00 19.27 7.10
CA TYR A 224 10.27 18.65 8.19
C TYR A 224 10.52 17.13 8.17
N PHE A 225 10.29 16.46 9.30
CA PHE A 225 10.66 15.08 9.49
C PHE A 225 9.45 14.26 9.94
N ASP A 226 8.72 13.72 8.97
CA ASP A 226 7.58 12.86 9.16
C ASP A 226 8.02 11.42 8.92
N ILE A 227 8.21 10.67 10.00
CA ILE A 227 8.88 9.37 9.96
C ILE A 227 7.85 8.25 9.89
N GLY A 228 7.86 7.49 8.80
CA GLY A 228 7.11 6.26 8.65
C GLY A 228 7.69 5.14 9.51
N VAL A 229 6.84 4.43 10.25
CA VAL A 229 7.26 3.26 11.02
C VAL A 229 6.47 2.05 10.55
N ALA A 230 7.18 1.06 10.00
CA ALA A 230 6.53 -0.16 9.53
C ALA A 230 5.98 -0.99 10.70
N ILE A 231 4.68 -1.27 10.65
CA ILE A 231 3.95 -2.03 11.68
C ILE A 231 3.26 -3.22 11.02
N GLY A 232 3.52 -4.43 11.53
CA GLY A 232 2.78 -5.62 11.12
C GLY A 232 1.39 -5.64 11.75
N SER A 233 0.36 -5.84 10.93
CA SER A 233 -1.02 -6.04 11.35
C SER A 233 -1.57 -7.35 10.81
N GLU A 234 -2.73 -7.79 11.27
CA GLU A 234 -3.41 -9.00 10.76
C GLU A 234 -3.71 -8.93 9.26
N LYS A 235 -3.92 -7.73 8.73
CA LYS A 235 -4.16 -7.49 7.29
C LYS A 235 -2.89 -7.32 6.47
N GLY A 236 -1.72 -7.31 7.10
CA GLY A 236 -0.42 -7.13 6.45
C GLY A 236 0.40 -5.99 7.04
N LEU A 237 1.45 -5.61 6.31
CA LEU A 237 2.37 -4.54 6.70
C LEU A 237 1.78 -3.18 6.32
N VAL A 238 1.72 -2.26 7.29
CA VAL A 238 1.35 -0.84 7.09
C VAL A 238 2.47 0.07 7.59
N VAL A 239 2.57 1.27 7.03
CA VAL A 239 3.63 2.24 7.39
C VAL A 239 2.98 3.56 7.81
N PRO A 240 2.40 3.63 9.01
CA PRO A 240 1.87 4.88 9.55
C PRO A 240 2.99 5.87 9.88
N ILE A 241 2.63 7.16 9.92
CA ILE A 241 3.57 8.28 9.97
C ILE A 241 3.54 8.97 11.33
N ILE A 242 4.72 9.09 11.96
CA ILE A 242 4.96 9.94 13.12
C ILE A 242 5.26 11.34 12.61
N ARG A 243 4.37 12.30 12.91
CA ARG A 243 4.47 13.67 12.42
C ARG A 243 5.42 14.51 13.24
N ASN A 244 6.17 15.40 12.57
CA ASN A 244 7.11 16.35 13.20
C ASN A 244 8.01 15.66 14.25
N ALA A 245 8.59 14.52 13.90
CA ALA A 245 9.37 13.69 14.82
C ALA A 245 10.54 14.45 15.47
N GLU A 246 11.00 15.55 14.84
CA GLU A 246 12.04 16.43 15.35
C GLU A 246 11.64 17.20 16.62
N LYS A 247 10.33 17.33 16.89
CA LYS A 247 9.78 18.05 18.04
C LYS A 247 9.43 17.13 19.21
N LEU A 248 9.40 15.82 18.96
CA LEU A 248 8.95 14.84 19.93
C LEU A 248 10.09 14.33 20.82
N SER A 249 9.81 14.15 22.09
CA SER A 249 10.65 13.41 23.04
C SER A 249 10.58 11.89 22.79
N ASN A 250 11.50 11.15 23.38
CA ASN A 250 11.45 9.68 23.33
C ASN A 250 10.11 9.12 23.83
N ALA A 251 9.55 9.72 24.88
CA ALA A 251 8.28 9.28 25.45
C ALA A 251 7.08 9.52 24.50
N GLU A 252 7.06 10.66 23.82
CA GLU A 252 6.00 10.99 22.86
C GLU A 252 6.08 10.11 21.63
N ILE A 253 7.28 9.83 21.11
CA ILE A 253 7.48 8.90 20.01
C ILE A 253 6.97 7.50 20.36
N GLU A 254 7.34 6.96 21.55
CA GLU A 254 6.87 5.64 21.98
C GLU A 254 5.34 5.59 22.16
N LYS A 255 4.72 6.66 22.68
CA LYS A 255 3.25 6.78 22.79
C LYS A 255 2.60 6.78 21.42
N GLU A 256 3.15 7.54 20.47
CA GLU A 256 2.59 7.62 19.13
C GLU A 256 2.73 6.28 18.38
N ILE A 257 3.85 5.57 18.54
CA ILE A 257 4.01 4.22 17.97
C ILE A 257 2.93 3.27 18.52
N ILE A 258 2.65 3.30 19.84
CA ILE A 258 1.61 2.47 20.44
C ILE A 258 0.22 2.86 19.94
N ASN A 259 -0.06 4.17 19.81
CA ASN A 259 -1.32 4.68 19.28
C ASN A 259 -1.54 4.20 17.83
N LEU A 260 -0.54 4.37 16.96
CA LEU A 260 -0.59 3.94 15.56
C LEU A 260 -0.71 2.42 15.43
N ALA A 261 -0.01 1.66 16.26
CA ALA A 261 -0.11 0.20 16.29
C ALA A 261 -1.52 -0.26 16.73
N THR A 262 -2.10 0.40 17.72
CA THR A 262 -3.47 0.12 18.17
C THR A 262 -4.50 0.42 17.09
N LYS A 263 -4.35 1.56 16.38
CA LYS A 263 -5.19 1.90 15.23
C LYS A 263 -5.03 0.90 14.09
N ALA A 264 -3.79 0.45 13.81
CA ALA A 264 -3.51 -0.55 12.77
C ALA A 264 -4.23 -1.87 13.04
N ASN A 265 -4.10 -2.41 14.26
CA ASN A 265 -4.72 -3.67 14.67
C ASN A 265 -6.25 -3.59 14.75
N SER A 266 -6.81 -2.41 15.07
CA SER A 266 -8.26 -2.18 15.11
C SER A 266 -8.85 -1.69 13.78
N ASN A 267 -8.08 -1.65 12.68
CA ASN A 267 -8.48 -1.13 11.37
C ASN A 267 -9.00 0.32 11.40
N LYS A 268 -8.45 1.17 12.26
CA LYS A 268 -8.86 2.58 12.44
C LYS A 268 -7.82 3.58 11.94
N LEU A 269 -6.83 3.12 11.13
CA LEU A 269 -5.91 4.03 10.46
C LEU A 269 -6.65 4.84 9.41
N ALA A 270 -6.56 6.16 9.50
CA ALA A 270 -7.08 7.07 8.48
C ALA A 270 -6.02 7.32 7.40
N MET A 271 -6.44 7.79 6.20
CA MET A 271 -5.50 8.14 5.11
C MET A 271 -4.42 9.13 5.55
N LYS A 272 -4.78 10.10 6.41
CA LYS A 272 -3.81 11.04 7.00
C LYS A 272 -2.73 10.37 7.83
N ASP A 273 -2.98 9.19 8.42
CA ASP A 273 -2.00 8.45 9.21
C ASP A 273 -1.00 7.70 8.31
N LEU A 274 -1.31 7.52 7.00
CA LEU A 274 -0.55 6.70 6.04
C LEU A 274 0.14 7.49 4.93
N SER A 275 -0.15 8.78 4.76
CA SER A 275 0.34 9.60 3.64
C SER A 275 1.33 10.66 4.10
N GLY A 276 2.24 11.09 3.21
CA GLY A 276 3.10 12.27 3.39
C GLY A 276 4.30 12.08 4.32
N GLY A 277 4.77 10.83 4.54
CA GLY A 277 6.04 10.59 5.25
C GLY A 277 7.24 11.02 4.40
N THR A 278 8.34 11.41 5.07
CA THR A 278 9.57 11.85 4.39
C THR A 278 10.67 10.79 4.39
N PHE A 279 10.66 9.89 5.36
CA PHE A 279 11.60 8.79 5.53
C PHE A 279 10.90 7.64 6.26
N SER A 280 11.32 6.40 6.07
CA SER A 280 10.71 5.25 6.73
C SER A 280 11.72 4.42 7.52
N ILE A 281 11.23 3.79 8.60
CA ILE A 281 11.99 2.82 9.40
C ILE A 281 11.19 1.52 9.46
N THR A 282 11.84 0.41 9.13
CA THR A 282 11.25 -0.93 9.26
C THR A 282 12.06 -1.81 10.19
N ASN A 283 11.39 -2.58 11.05
CA ASN A 283 12.04 -3.45 12.02
C ASN A 283 11.72 -4.92 11.72
N GLY A 284 12.58 -5.58 10.95
CA GLY A 284 12.53 -7.02 10.70
C GLY A 284 13.05 -7.88 11.87
N GLY A 285 13.77 -7.25 12.81
CA GLY A 285 14.37 -7.95 13.94
C GLY A 285 13.35 -8.56 14.91
N VAL A 286 12.14 -7.99 14.99
CA VAL A 286 11.03 -8.55 15.78
C VAL A 286 10.56 -9.92 15.26
N TYR A 287 10.84 -10.24 14.00
CA TYR A 287 10.55 -11.51 13.35
C TYR A 287 11.79 -12.41 13.22
N GLY A 288 12.94 -11.99 13.78
CA GLY A 288 14.18 -12.75 13.75
C GLY A 288 15.06 -12.52 12.52
N SER A 289 14.75 -11.54 11.66
CA SER A 289 15.59 -11.22 10.50
C SER A 289 16.99 -10.78 10.93
N MET A 290 18.01 -11.42 10.39
CA MET A 290 19.40 -11.01 10.60
C MET A 290 19.76 -9.81 9.73
N MET A 291 19.32 -9.81 8.47
CA MET A 291 19.62 -8.79 7.48
C MET A 291 18.62 -8.85 6.32
N SER A 292 18.21 -7.74 5.81
CA SER A 292 17.31 -7.63 4.65
C SER A 292 17.57 -6.34 3.87
N THR A 293 17.09 -6.30 2.62
CA THR A 293 17.11 -5.14 1.73
C THR A 293 15.69 -4.60 1.60
N PRO A 294 15.24 -3.67 2.46
CA PRO A 294 13.86 -3.18 2.41
C PRO A 294 13.60 -2.41 1.09
N ILE A 295 12.37 -2.53 0.59
CA ILE A 295 11.91 -1.74 -0.56
C ILE A 295 11.54 -0.36 -0.07
N ILE A 296 11.96 0.70 -0.77
CA ILE A 296 11.58 2.08 -0.43
C ILE A 296 10.07 2.30 -0.56
N ASN A 297 9.54 3.26 0.19
CA ASN A 297 8.12 3.64 0.15
C ASN A 297 7.94 4.95 -0.62
N PRO A 298 7.67 4.93 -1.94
CA PRO A 298 7.55 6.15 -2.73
C PRO A 298 6.49 7.12 -2.15
N PRO A 299 6.72 8.45 -2.27
CA PRO A 299 7.78 9.14 -2.99
C PRO A 299 9.09 9.32 -2.20
N GLN A 300 9.24 8.69 -1.03
CA GLN A 300 10.46 8.75 -0.21
C GLN A 300 11.65 8.18 -0.96
N SER A 301 12.83 8.75 -0.71
CA SER A 301 14.08 8.33 -1.36
C SER A 301 14.86 7.27 -0.60
N ALA A 302 14.52 7.01 0.66
CA ALA A 302 15.24 6.03 1.47
C ALA A 302 14.39 5.42 2.59
N ILE A 303 14.83 4.24 3.06
CA ILE A 303 14.26 3.51 4.18
C ILE A 303 15.36 2.83 5.00
N LEU A 304 15.27 2.96 6.33
CA LEU A 304 16.17 2.26 7.26
C LEU A 304 15.56 0.92 7.68
N GLY A 305 16.32 -0.17 7.51
CA GLY A 305 16.04 -1.49 8.03
C GLY A 305 16.76 -1.73 9.35
N MET A 306 16.02 -2.13 10.38
CA MET A 306 16.53 -2.62 11.66
C MET A 306 16.37 -4.14 11.71
N HIS A 307 17.29 -4.82 12.39
CA HIS A 307 17.33 -6.26 12.41
C HIS A 307 17.49 -6.81 13.83
N SER A 308 17.63 -8.13 13.96
CA SER A 308 17.79 -8.81 15.25
C SER A 308 19.05 -8.33 15.98
N ILE A 309 18.93 -8.18 17.30
CA ILE A 309 20.09 -7.97 18.18
C ILE A 309 20.63 -9.34 18.54
N ILE A 310 21.86 -9.62 18.15
CA ILE A 310 22.52 -10.91 18.35
C ILE A 310 23.82 -10.69 19.10
N GLU A 311 24.04 -11.47 20.18
CA GLU A 311 25.33 -11.48 20.87
C GLU A 311 26.39 -12.11 19.97
N ARG A 312 27.46 -11.34 19.66
CA ARG A 312 28.54 -11.78 18.80
C ARG A 312 29.90 -11.40 19.38
N PRO A 313 30.96 -12.24 19.16
CA PRO A 313 32.32 -11.85 19.46
C PRO A 313 32.79 -10.77 18.48
N ILE A 314 33.25 -9.64 19.02
CA ILE A 314 33.84 -8.56 18.24
C ILE A 314 35.23 -8.19 18.78
N ALA A 315 36.07 -7.60 17.92
CA ALA A 315 37.33 -7.03 18.33
C ALA A 315 37.07 -5.62 18.92
N PHE A 316 37.33 -5.43 20.20
CA PHE A 316 37.20 -4.15 20.87
C PHE A 316 38.43 -3.88 21.74
N LYS A 317 39.14 -2.75 21.48
CA LYS A 317 40.36 -2.36 22.18
C LYS A 317 41.39 -3.52 22.26
N ASN A 318 41.65 -4.17 21.14
CA ASN A 318 42.55 -5.33 20.97
C ASN A 318 42.18 -6.57 21.81
N LYS A 319 40.91 -6.71 22.21
CA LYS A 319 40.39 -7.90 22.92
C LYS A 319 39.14 -8.39 22.19
N VAL A 320 38.92 -9.72 22.25
CA VAL A 320 37.66 -10.31 21.82
C VAL A 320 36.66 -10.14 22.96
N VAL A 321 35.54 -9.49 22.68
CA VAL A 321 34.46 -9.27 23.65
C VAL A 321 33.12 -9.67 23.02
N ILE A 322 32.18 -10.14 23.81
CA ILE A 322 30.81 -10.41 23.36
C ILE A 322 29.99 -9.12 23.51
N ARG A 323 29.31 -8.73 22.42
CA ARG A 323 28.48 -7.55 22.37
C ARG A 323 27.15 -7.84 21.66
N PRO A 324 26.06 -7.21 22.10
CA PRO A 324 24.79 -7.25 21.38
C PRO A 324 24.89 -6.37 20.11
N MET A 325 25.01 -7.00 18.96
CA MET A 325 25.20 -6.35 17.67
C MET A 325 23.90 -6.36 16.86
N MET A 326 23.60 -5.27 16.16
CA MET A 326 22.50 -5.15 15.23
C MET A 326 23.03 -4.75 13.85
N TYR A 327 22.61 -5.46 12.80
CA TYR A 327 22.77 -4.93 11.45
C TYR A 327 21.72 -3.87 11.16
N THR A 328 22.15 -2.80 10.53
CA THR A 328 21.28 -1.78 9.95
C THR A 328 21.48 -1.74 8.45
N ALA A 329 20.40 -1.56 7.71
CA ALA A 329 20.41 -1.45 6.26
C ALA A 329 19.79 -0.11 5.85
N LEU A 330 20.41 0.61 4.94
CA LEU A 330 19.80 1.74 4.27
C LEU A 330 19.57 1.36 2.81
N SER A 331 18.29 1.20 2.42
CA SER A 331 17.92 1.14 1.00
C SER A 331 17.57 2.54 0.53
N TYR A 332 18.04 2.92 -0.66
CA TYR A 332 17.90 4.26 -1.19
C TYR A 332 17.81 4.27 -2.72
N ASP A 333 17.22 5.33 -3.25
CA ASP A 333 17.17 5.57 -4.69
C ASP A 333 18.50 6.18 -5.17
N HIS A 334 19.31 5.38 -5.87
CA HIS A 334 20.64 5.81 -6.34
C HIS A 334 20.59 6.86 -7.45
N ARG A 335 19.43 7.20 -7.95
CA ARG A 335 19.25 8.37 -8.83
C ARG A 335 19.39 9.69 -8.09
N LEU A 336 19.19 9.68 -6.75
CA LEU A 336 19.18 10.87 -5.89
C LEU A 336 20.29 10.83 -4.83
N ILE A 337 20.53 9.67 -4.23
CA ILE A 337 21.46 9.48 -3.12
C ILE A 337 22.64 8.64 -3.62
N ASP A 338 23.86 9.16 -3.46
CA ASP A 338 25.06 8.42 -3.81
C ASP A 338 25.54 7.49 -2.68
N GLY A 339 26.49 6.60 -3.01
CA GLY A 339 27.05 5.66 -2.05
C GLY A 339 27.76 6.33 -0.88
N LYS A 340 28.39 7.49 -1.08
CA LYS A 340 29.06 8.23 -0.03
C LYS A 340 28.05 8.78 0.98
N GLN A 341 26.97 9.39 0.53
CA GLN A 341 25.90 9.93 1.38
C GLN A 341 25.22 8.81 2.17
N ALA A 342 24.90 7.67 1.51
CA ALA A 342 24.27 6.53 2.15
C ALA A 342 25.16 5.88 3.22
N VAL A 343 26.44 5.69 2.95
CA VAL A 343 27.41 5.15 3.93
C VAL A 343 27.60 6.14 5.08
N THR A 344 27.74 7.45 4.78
CA THR A 344 27.88 8.50 5.80
C THR A 344 26.65 8.52 6.73
N PHE A 345 25.44 8.36 6.18
CA PHE A 345 24.22 8.26 7.00
C PHE A 345 24.32 7.12 8.02
N LEU A 346 24.68 5.92 7.60
CA LEU A 346 24.79 4.79 8.52
C LEU A 346 25.94 4.95 9.54
N VAL A 347 27.05 5.56 9.15
CA VAL A 347 28.15 5.85 10.09
C VAL A 347 27.70 6.85 11.16
N ARG A 348 27.06 7.95 10.76
CA ARG A 348 26.51 8.94 11.71
C ARG A 348 25.43 8.35 12.59
N LEU A 349 24.52 7.55 12.02
CA LEU A 349 23.50 6.84 12.78
C LEU A 349 24.12 5.93 13.85
N LYS A 350 25.13 5.16 13.49
CA LYS A 350 25.90 4.30 14.41
C LYS A 350 26.49 5.10 15.55
N GLU A 351 27.20 6.20 15.27
CA GLU A 351 27.84 7.05 16.28
C GLU A 351 26.82 7.57 17.30
N ILE A 352 25.64 8.01 16.86
CA ILE A 352 24.58 8.51 17.74
C ILE A 352 23.98 7.38 18.58
N LEU A 353 23.77 6.20 17.99
CA LEU A 353 23.18 5.05 18.70
C LEU A 353 24.15 4.40 19.69
N GLU A 354 25.47 4.48 19.46
CA GLU A 354 26.49 3.99 20.36
C GLU A 354 26.79 4.95 21.53
N ASP A 355 26.39 6.24 21.43
CA ASP A 355 26.38 7.22 22.53
C ASP A 355 24.99 7.86 22.73
N PRO A 356 23.99 7.06 23.17
CA PRO A 356 22.60 7.47 23.18
C PRO A 356 22.29 8.46 24.31
N LYS A 357 21.42 9.44 24.01
CA LYS A 357 20.82 10.36 24.99
C LYS A 357 19.31 10.10 25.09
N VAL A 358 18.72 10.38 26.24
CA VAL A 358 17.27 10.32 26.47
C VAL A 358 16.82 11.68 27.00
N ASP A 359 15.78 12.22 26.37
CA ASP A 359 15.15 13.50 26.76
C ASP A 359 14.12 13.31 27.88
#